data_dce766377134dba990776bab867e9bc6
#
_entry.id   dce766377134dba990776bab867e9bc6
#
_cell.length_a   1.000
_cell.length_b   1.000
_cell.length_c   1.000
_cell.angle_alpha   90.00
_cell.angle_beta   90.00
_cell.angle_gamma   90.00
#
_symmetry.space_group_name_H-M   'P 1'
#
loop_
_entity.id
_entity.type
_entity.pdbx_description
1 polymer ?
#
loop_
_entity_poly.entity_id
_entity_poly.type
_entity_poly.pdbx_seq_one_letter_code
_entity_poly.pdbx_strand_id
1 'polypeptide(L)'
;MILDTTAPAEELQDKLAALEQLLLAYGRVAIGFSGGVDSSFLAAVCARIMPADTLLVHLTTPLIGTPEQASFDRSVDGQAEDGPHFKLPVLNLSVDQLQLPQVACNDADRCYHCKHAGFTAIVNHAKSLGFPTVIDGSNASDRGDYRPGMRAAEELGVRSPLMEVGFTKDEERKLLRAWGYPVWNLPAGACLATRVPTGEELTREKVNLIRACEDYLHDLGLAQVRARLVGGCMHIEAAPADVAKIAALGGAAVDGEGKTPLPAAIESALRELGCGHISSKVTPYIHGNMNL
;
A
#
# COMPACT_ATOMS: atom_id res chain seq x y z
N MET A 1 -12.58 -14.18 -24.17
CA MET A 1 -12.42 -12.75 -23.81
C MET A 1 -11.10 -12.31 -24.42
N ILE A 2 -11.15 -11.51 -25.49
CA ILE A 2 -9.96 -11.12 -26.26
C ILE A 2 -9.17 -10.17 -25.37
N LEU A 3 -7.96 -10.57 -24.98
CA LEU A 3 -7.00 -9.68 -24.31
C LEU A 3 -6.66 -8.59 -25.32
N ASP A 4 -6.98 -7.35 -24.99
CA ASP A 4 -6.58 -6.18 -25.75
C ASP A 4 -5.06 -6.05 -25.65
N THR A 5 -4.36 -6.59 -26.64
CA THR A 5 -2.89 -6.59 -26.77
C THR A 5 -2.42 -5.35 -27.55
N THR A 6 -3.06 -4.19 -27.36
CA THR A 6 -2.49 -2.95 -27.92
C THR A 6 -1.13 -2.71 -27.26
N ALA A 7 -0.09 -2.76 -28.06
CA ALA A 7 1.26 -2.39 -27.66
C ALA A 7 1.22 -1.02 -26.97
N PRO A 8 2.03 -0.79 -25.92
CA PRO A 8 2.12 0.52 -25.28
C PRO A 8 2.40 1.58 -26.35
N ALA A 9 1.79 2.76 -26.23
CA ALA A 9 2.06 3.87 -27.12
C ALA A 9 3.58 4.15 -27.14
N GLU A 10 4.10 4.63 -28.28
CA GLU A 10 5.54 4.86 -28.49
C GLU A 10 6.17 5.69 -27.34
N GLU A 11 5.48 6.74 -26.89
CA GLU A 11 5.87 7.54 -25.73
C GLU A 11 6.09 6.72 -24.45
N LEU A 12 5.29 5.70 -24.20
CA LEU A 12 5.42 4.84 -23.03
C LEU A 12 6.61 3.89 -23.14
N GLN A 13 6.97 3.48 -24.37
CA GLN A 13 8.18 2.70 -24.64
C GLN A 13 9.43 3.53 -24.42
N ASP A 14 9.44 4.80 -24.85
CA ASP A 14 10.55 5.73 -24.62
C ASP A 14 10.77 6.00 -23.14
N LYS A 15 9.69 6.21 -22.37
CA LYS A 15 9.78 6.33 -20.92
C LYS A 15 10.33 5.06 -20.26
N LEU A 16 9.89 3.89 -20.72
CA LEU A 16 10.41 2.63 -20.19
C LEU A 16 11.90 2.48 -20.47
N ALA A 17 12.34 2.77 -21.69
CA ALA A 17 13.76 2.74 -22.06
C ALA A 17 14.59 3.73 -21.21
N ALA A 18 14.06 4.92 -20.94
CA ALA A 18 14.72 5.90 -20.07
C ALA A 18 14.84 5.40 -18.62
N LEU A 19 13.80 4.74 -18.10
CA LEU A 19 13.83 4.12 -16.77
C LEU A 19 14.86 2.98 -16.71
N GLU A 20 14.90 2.11 -17.71
CA GLU A 20 15.84 1.00 -17.78
C GLU A 20 17.30 1.53 -17.80
N GLN A 21 17.59 2.55 -18.58
CA GLN A 21 18.90 3.19 -18.64
C GLN A 21 19.29 3.82 -17.28
N LEU A 22 18.35 4.50 -16.63
CA LEU A 22 18.58 5.12 -15.32
C LEU A 22 18.89 4.05 -14.26
N LEU A 23 18.12 2.94 -14.23
CA LEU A 23 18.34 1.84 -13.30
C LEU A 23 19.69 1.16 -13.52
N LEU A 24 20.07 0.90 -14.77
CA LEU A 24 21.39 0.36 -15.13
C LEU A 24 22.51 1.30 -14.69
N ALA A 25 22.34 2.62 -14.82
CA ALA A 25 23.32 3.62 -14.37
C ALA A 25 23.48 3.67 -12.85
N TYR A 26 22.45 3.29 -12.06
CA TYR A 26 22.58 3.17 -10.62
C TYR A 26 23.43 1.96 -10.18
N GLY A 27 23.59 0.95 -11.04
CA GLY A 27 24.30 -0.29 -10.71
C GLY A 27 23.47 -1.16 -9.77
N ARG A 28 24.07 -1.66 -8.68
CA ARG A 28 23.37 -2.53 -7.73
C ARG A 28 22.37 -1.76 -6.88
N VAL A 29 21.09 -2.16 -6.94
CA VAL A 29 19.99 -1.47 -6.27
C VAL A 29 19.26 -2.34 -5.25
N ALA A 30 18.83 -1.73 -4.16
CA ALA A 30 17.86 -2.32 -3.24
C ALA A 30 16.54 -1.55 -3.34
N ILE A 31 15.45 -2.26 -3.62
CA ILE A 31 14.11 -1.69 -3.74
C ILE A 31 13.40 -1.76 -2.40
N GLY A 32 12.94 -0.65 -1.85
CA GLY A 32 11.98 -0.63 -0.75
C GLY A 32 10.65 -1.22 -1.25
N PHE A 33 10.44 -2.52 -1.02
CA PHE A 33 9.40 -3.31 -1.66
C PHE A 33 8.21 -3.55 -0.72
N SER A 34 7.07 -2.91 -1.02
CA SER A 34 5.84 -3.03 -0.24
C SER A 34 4.85 -4.07 -0.77
N GLY A 35 5.06 -4.62 -1.98
CA GLY A 35 4.06 -5.42 -2.68
C GLY A 35 2.93 -4.61 -3.33
N GLY A 36 2.96 -3.28 -3.25
CA GLY A 36 2.04 -2.38 -3.97
C GLY A 36 2.43 -2.20 -5.45
N VAL A 37 1.55 -1.56 -6.22
CA VAL A 37 1.70 -1.38 -7.68
C VAL A 37 3.06 -0.79 -8.04
N ASP A 38 3.43 0.33 -7.44
CA ASP A 38 4.60 1.12 -7.81
C ASP A 38 5.91 0.36 -7.53
N SER A 39 6.07 -0.22 -6.34
CA SER A 39 7.23 -1.03 -5.99
C SER A 39 7.31 -2.32 -6.82
N SER A 40 6.16 -2.90 -7.18
CA SER A 40 6.09 -4.08 -8.04
C SER A 40 6.45 -3.75 -9.49
N PHE A 41 6.11 -2.56 -9.96
CA PHE A 41 6.54 -2.11 -11.29
C PHE A 41 8.06 -1.98 -11.36
N LEU A 42 8.69 -1.35 -10.36
CA LEU A 42 10.16 -1.31 -10.27
C LEU A 42 10.77 -2.72 -10.22
N ALA A 43 10.22 -3.60 -9.39
CA ALA A 43 10.70 -4.98 -9.29
C ALA A 43 10.58 -5.73 -10.63
N ALA A 44 9.47 -5.53 -11.37
CA ALA A 44 9.26 -6.13 -12.68
C ALA A 44 10.28 -5.64 -13.72
N VAL A 45 10.57 -4.34 -13.74
CA VAL A 45 11.59 -3.77 -14.64
C VAL A 45 12.96 -4.32 -14.27
N CYS A 46 13.38 -4.23 -13.01
CA CYS A 46 14.68 -4.71 -12.56
C CYS A 46 14.87 -6.22 -12.78
N ALA A 47 13.82 -7.03 -12.57
CA ALA A 47 13.86 -8.48 -12.83
C ALA A 47 14.14 -8.81 -14.31
N ARG A 48 13.80 -7.92 -15.24
CA ARG A 48 14.01 -8.09 -16.68
C ARG A 48 15.40 -7.68 -17.12
N ILE A 49 15.98 -6.63 -16.52
CA ILE A 49 17.21 -6.01 -17.03
C ILE A 49 18.44 -6.26 -16.14
N MET A 50 18.26 -6.43 -14.83
CA MET A 50 19.37 -6.52 -13.86
C MET A 50 19.07 -7.42 -12.66
N PRO A 51 18.59 -8.65 -12.83
CA PRO A 51 18.13 -9.50 -11.71
C PRO A 51 19.25 -9.83 -10.72
N ALA A 52 20.50 -9.95 -11.15
CA ALA A 52 21.64 -10.25 -10.29
C ALA A 52 22.07 -9.06 -9.42
N ASP A 53 21.70 -7.86 -9.82
CA ASP A 53 22.07 -6.60 -9.17
C ASP A 53 20.88 -5.94 -8.47
N THR A 54 19.81 -6.70 -8.20
CA THR A 54 18.58 -6.22 -7.55
C THR A 54 18.29 -7.01 -6.29
N LEU A 55 17.99 -6.31 -5.20
CA LEU A 55 17.52 -6.84 -3.93
C LEU A 55 16.18 -6.23 -3.58
N LEU A 56 15.16 -7.04 -3.28
CA LEU A 56 13.90 -6.57 -2.69
C LEU A 56 14.07 -6.50 -1.17
N VAL A 57 13.72 -5.37 -0.57
CA VAL A 57 13.75 -5.20 0.89
C VAL A 57 12.35 -4.88 1.38
N HIS A 58 11.74 -5.84 2.06
CA HIS A 58 10.42 -5.71 2.65
C HIS A 58 10.51 -5.34 4.12
N LEU A 59 9.67 -4.39 4.55
CA LEU A 59 9.53 -4.04 5.96
C LEU A 59 8.25 -4.68 6.52
N THR A 60 8.42 -5.66 7.38
CA THR A 60 7.34 -6.16 8.23
C THR A 60 7.11 -5.17 9.37
N THR A 61 5.91 -4.63 9.46
CA THR A 61 5.55 -3.57 10.40
C THR A 61 4.12 -3.78 10.92
N PRO A 62 3.82 -3.37 12.17
CA PRO A 62 2.46 -3.42 12.68
C PRO A 62 1.47 -2.53 11.91
N LEU A 63 1.95 -1.61 11.07
CA LEU A 63 1.13 -0.64 10.36
C LEU A 63 0.72 -1.06 8.93
N ILE A 64 1.18 -2.22 8.44
CA ILE A 64 0.78 -2.75 7.14
C ILE A 64 -0.57 -3.49 7.25
N GLY A 65 -1.44 -3.35 6.26
CA GLY A 65 -2.69 -4.09 6.18
C GLY A 65 -2.50 -5.51 5.65
N THR A 66 -3.44 -6.41 5.96
CA THR A 66 -3.39 -7.81 5.49
C THR A 66 -3.42 -7.92 3.95
N PRO A 67 -4.23 -7.13 3.20
CA PRO A 67 -4.20 -7.18 1.75
C PRO A 67 -2.84 -6.82 1.14
N GLU A 68 -2.14 -5.84 1.69
CA GLU A 68 -0.81 -5.44 1.26
C GLU A 68 0.24 -6.52 1.57
N GLN A 69 0.17 -7.10 2.77
CA GLN A 69 1.03 -8.23 3.15
C GLN A 69 0.80 -9.42 2.23
N ALA A 70 -0.44 -9.81 1.98
CA ALA A 70 -0.78 -10.90 1.07
C ALA A 70 -0.34 -10.62 -0.37
N SER A 71 -0.37 -9.36 -0.82
CA SER A 71 0.16 -8.98 -2.14
C SER A 71 1.68 -9.16 -2.21
N PHE A 72 2.40 -8.76 -1.15
CA PHE A 72 3.83 -9.01 -1.04
C PHE A 72 4.12 -10.51 -1.10
N ASP A 73 3.46 -11.32 -0.27
CA ASP A 73 3.68 -12.76 -0.18
C ASP A 73 3.50 -13.43 -1.55
N ARG A 74 2.41 -13.12 -2.27
CA ARG A 74 2.19 -13.64 -3.64
C ARG A 74 3.25 -13.19 -4.64
N SER A 75 3.78 -11.98 -4.49
CA SER A 75 4.78 -11.42 -5.41
C SER A 75 6.15 -12.09 -5.30
N VAL A 76 6.46 -12.70 -4.16
CA VAL A 76 7.75 -13.34 -3.88
C VAL A 76 7.67 -14.87 -3.79
N ASP A 77 6.46 -15.43 -3.64
CA ASP A 77 6.24 -16.87 -3.61
C ASP A 77 6.42 -17.47 -5.00
N GLY A 78 7.51 -18.20 -5.19
CA GLY A 78 7.83 -18.87 -6.45
C GLY A 78 6.88 -20.01 -6.83
N GLN A 79 5.90 -20.37 -5.99
CA GLN A 79 4.90 -21.41 -6.20
C GLN A 79 3.49 -20.84 -6.40
N ALA A 80 3.32 -19.50 -6.38
CA ALA A 80 2.03 -18.89 -6.60
C ALA A 80 1.49 -19.24 -8.01
N GLU A 81 0.33 -19.89 -8.07
CA GLU A 81 -0.33 -20.28 -9.32
C GLU A 81 -0.90 -19.07 -10.09
N ASP A 82 -1.06 -17.92 -9.43
CA ASP A 82 -1.82 -16.77 -9.91
C ASP A 82 -1.01 -15.78 -10.76
N GLY A 83 0.13 -16.16 -11.31
CA GLY A 83 0.84 -15.31 -12.26
C GLY A 83 2.33 -15.12 -11.97
N PRO A 84 3.02 -14.27 -12.77
CA PRO A 84 4.47 -14.11 -12.68
C PRO A 84 4.88 -13.46 -11.35
N HIS A 85 5.87 -14.05 -10.71
CA HIS A 85 6.59 -13.52 -9.55
C HIS A 85 7.98 -13.03 -9.97
N PHE A 86 8.59 -12.18 -9.15
CA PHE A 86 9.79 -11.44 -9.59
C PHE A 86 11.07 -12.27 -9.63
N LYS A 87 11.14 -13.41 -8.95
CA LYS A 87 12.37 -14.25 -8.86
C LYS A 87 13.62 -13.47 -8.46
N LEU A 88 13.45 -12.45 -7.63
CA LEU A 88 14.52 -11.62 -7.08
C LEU A 88 14.82 -12.02 -5.64
N PRO A 89 16.06 -11.86 -5.16
CA PRO A 89 16.36 -12.07 -3.75
C PRO A 89 15.59 -11.08 -2.87
N VAL A 90 15.10 -11.58 -1.72
CA VAL A 90 14.28 -10.82 -0.78
C VAL A 90 14.94 -10.80 0.58
N LEU A 91 15.02 -9.60 1.18
CA LEU A 91 15.39 -9.36 2.56
C LEU A 91 14.16 -8.86 3.33
N ASN A 92 13.74 -9.61 4.36
CA ASN A 92 12.69 -9.18 5.27
C ASN A 92 13.31 -8.53 6.51
N LEU A 93 12.92 -7.28 6.78
CA LEU A 93 13.31 -6.54 7.98
C LEU A 93 12.08 -6.27 8.84
N SER A 94 12.16 -6.55 10.13
CA SER A 94 11.11 -6.21 11.08
C SER A 94 11.43 -4.87 11.74
N VAL A 95 10.52 -3.90 11.58
CA VAL A 95 10.63 -2.58 12.21
C VAL A 95 9.30 -2.28 12.91
N ASP A 96 9.37 -2.08 14.21
CA ASP A 96 8.21 -1.71 15.03
C ASP A 96 8.18 -0.20 15.24
N GLN A 97 7.59 0.51 14.30
CA GLN A 97 7.48 1.96 14.36
C GLN A 97 6.58 2.47 15.48
N LEU A 98 5.67 1.64 16.03
CA LEU A 98 4.85 2.03 17.17
C LEU A 98 5.65 2.20 18.47
N GLN A 99 6.87 1.68 18.53
CA GLN A 99 7.80 1.94 19.65
C GLN A 99 8.44 3.32 19.58
N LEU A 100 8.31 4.03 18.47
CA LEU A 100 8.82 5.39 18.32
C LEU A 100 7.77 6.39 18.81
N PRO A 101 8.03 7.18 19.86
CA PRO A 101 7.07 8.15 20.38
C PRO A 101 6.56 9.12 19.32
N GLN A 102 7.43 9.53 18.38
CA GLN A 102 7.10 10.43 17.27
C GLN A 102 6.15 9.79 16.23
N VAL A 103 6.01 8.46 16.23
CA VAL A 103 5.03 7.76 15.39
C VAL A 103 3.77 7.46 16.20
N ALA A 104 3.92 7.04 17.45
CA ALA A 104 2.81 6.70 18.34
C ALA A 104 1.91 7.91 18.64
N CYS A 105 2.46 9.11 18.78
CA CYS A 105 1.67 10.34 19.02
C CYS A 105 0.75 10.70 17.83
N ASN A 106 1.01 10.15 16.64
CA ASN A 106 0.17 10.29 15.46
C ASN A 106 -0.07 11.77 15.04
N ASP A 107 0.95 12.57 15.11
CA ASP A 107 0.91 13.96 14.65
C ASP A 107 1.05 14.10 13.11
N ALA A 108 1.11 15.34 12.64
CA ALA A 108 1.25 15.65 11.21
C ALA A 108 2.57 15.11 10.61
N ASP A 109 3.65 15.01 11.40
CA ASP A 109 4.96 14.53 10.97
C ASP A 109 5.12 13.00 11.17
N ARG A 110 4.10 12.28 11.67
CA ARG A 110 4.12 10.83 11.85
C ARG A 110 4.70 10.10 10.63
N CYS A 111 4.23 10.45 9.41
CA CYS A 111 4.67 9.79 8.18
C CYS A 111 6.14 10.03 7.88
N TYR A 112 6.68 11.18 8.21
CA TYR A 112 8.11 11.46 8.11
C TYR A 112 8.90 10.55 9.05
N HIS A 113 8.58 10.52 10.34
CA HIS A 113 9.29 9.72 11.33
C HIS A 113 9.21 8.22 11.04
N CYS A 114 8.03 7.73 10.64
CA CYS A 114 7.81 6.34 10.26
C CYS A 114 8.68 5.94 9.06
N LYS A 115 8.65 6.72 7.98
CA LYS A 115 9.47 6.45 6.78
C LYS A 115 10.95 6.63 7.04
N HIS A 116 11.36 7.63 7.83
CA HIS A 116 12.75 7.83 8.19
C HIS A 116 13.33 6.60 8.91
N ALA A 117 12.63 6.06 9.91
CA ALA A 117 13.06 4.85 10.61
C ALA A 117 13.12 3.63 9.67
N GLY A 118 12.09 3.44 8.84
CA GLY A 118 12.04 2.34 7.88
C GLY A 118 13.16 2.41 6.84
N PHE A 119 13.35 3.56 6.20
CA PHE A 119 14.42 3.72 5.20
C PHE A 119 15.82 3.70 5.82
N THR A 120 16.01 4.16 7.07
CA THR A 120 17.27 3.99 7.78
C THR A 120 17.63 2.51 7.92
N ALA A 121 16.68 1.66 8.30
CA ALA A 121 16.89 0.22 8.37
C ALA A 121 17.22 -0.37 6.99
N ILE A 122 16.46 -0.02 5.94
CA ILE A 122 16.70 -0.48 4.56
C ILE A 122 18.09 -0.08 4.09
N VAL A 123 18.46 1.20 4.18
CA VAL A 123 19.74 1.74 3.70
C VAL A 123 20.93 1.06 4.39
N ASN A 124 20.86 0.89 5.71
CA ASN A 124 21.96 0.28 6.46
C ASN A 124 22.16 -1.20 6.07
N HIS A 125 21.09 -1.97 5.98
CA HIS A 125 21.18 -3.38 5.63
C HIS A 125 21.54 -3.58 4.15
N ALA A 126 20.96 -2.81 3.23
CA ALA A 126 21.28 -2.87 1.81
C ALA A 126 22.76 -2.58 1.57
N LYS A 127 23.30 -1.52 2.17
CA LYS A 127 24.74 -1.18 2.07
C LYS A 127 25.64 -2.30 2.61
N SER A 128 25.27 -2.92 3.72
CA SER A 128 26.06 -4.02 4.29
C SER A 128 26.11 -5.27 3.40
N LEU A 129 25.11 -5.43 2.53
CA LEU A 129 25.01 -6.50 1.54
C LEU A 129 25.60 -6.12 0.16
N GLY A 130 26.19 -4.93 0.04
CA GLY A 130 26.81 -4.46 -1.20
C GLY A 130 25.83 -3.89 -2.21
N PHE A 131 24.66 -3.40 -1.76
CA PHE A 131 23.70 -2.65 -2.57
C PHE A 131 23.74 -1.16 -2.14
N PRO A 132 24.59 -0.34 -2.78
CA PRO A 132 24.83 1.03 -2.32
C PRO A 132 23.66 1.97 -2.58
N THR A 133 22.84 1.68 -3.60
CA THR A 133 21.72 2.53 -4.02
C THR A 133 20.41 1.93 -3.54
N VAL A 134 19.67 2.68 -2.74
CA VAL A 134 18.29 2.32 -2.34
C VAL A 134 17.32 3.14 -3.18
N ILE A 135 16.28 2.48 -3.71
CA ILE A 135 15.24 3.10 -4.53
C ILE A 135 13.85 2.83 -3.97
N ASP A 136 12.92 3.74 -4.21
CA ASP A 136 11.51 3.59 -3.83
C ASP A 136 10.56 3.76 -5.03
N GLY A 137 9.29 3.41 -4.82
CA GLY A 137 8.23 3.47 -5.83
C GLY A 137 7.50 4.82 -5.91
N SER A 138 8.05 5.91 -5.38
CA SER A 138 7.43 7.23 -5.56
C SER A 138 7.42 7.63 -7.03
N ASN A 139 6.26 8.10 -7.53
CA ASN A 139 6.04 8.35 -8.97
C ASN A 139 5.49 9.76 -9.25
N ALA A 140 5.29 10.09 -10.53
CA ALA A 140 4.87 11.43 -10.95
C ALA A 140 3.45 11.80 -10.47
N SER A 141 2.59 10.84 -10.18
CA SER A 141 1.25 11.10 -9.63
C SER A 141 1.30 11.60 -8.18
N ASP A 142 2.44 11.44 -7.50
CA ASP A 142 2.66 11.90 -6.13
C ASP A 142 3.09 13.37 -6.05
N ARG A 143 3.37 14.00 -7.20
CA ARG A 143 3.78 15.41 -7.27
C ARG A 143 2.64 16.35 -6.85
N GLY A 144 2.97 17.31 -6.01
CA GLY A 144 2.01 18.32 -5.54
C GLY A 144 1.21 17.94 -4.29
N ASP A 145 1.38 16.71 -3.79
CA ASP A 145 0.78 16.26 -2.54
C ASP A 145 1.74 16.54 -1.36
N TYR A 146 1.19 16.99 -0.21
CA TYR A 146 2.01 17.14 1.00
C TYR A 146 2.35 15.76 1.55
N ARG A 147 3.57 15.29 1.24
CA ARG A 147 4.04 13.96 1.64
C ARG A 147 5.32 14.06 2.48
N PRO A 148 5.21 14.27 3.78
CA PRO A 148 6.38 14.37 4.67
C PRO A 148 7.30 13.16 4.59
N GLY A 149 6.78 11.98 4.22
CA GLY A 149 7.59 10.79 4.01
C GLY A 149 8.54 10.86 2.81
N MET A 150 8.30 11.69 1.80
CA MET A 150 9.23 11.89 0.68
C MET A 150 10.50 12.62 1.14
N ARG A 151 10.34 13.63 2.02
CA ARG A 151 11.47 14.32 2.64
C ARG A 151 12.39 13.36 3.37
N ALA A 152 11.83 12.41 4.12
CA ALA A 152 12.61 11.38 4.81
C ALA A 152 13.43 10.50 3.86
N ALA A 153 12.87 10.12 2.71
CA ALA A 153 13.56 9.34 1.70
C ALA A 153 14.73 10.14 1.07
N GLU A 154 14.47 11.40 0.71
CA GLU A 154 15.47 12.30 0.14
C GLU A 154 16.66 12.55 1.09
N GLU A 155 16.40 12.84 2.36
CA GLU A 155 17.43 13.06 3.40
C GLU A 155 18.33 11.83 3.59
N LEU A 156 17.81 10.64 3.36
CA LEU A 156 18.57 9.37 3.44
C LEU A 156 19.22 8.95 2.12
N GLY A 157 19.08 9.76 1.08
CA GLY A 157 19.64 9.49 -0.25
C GLY A 157 18.93 8.37 -1.01
N VAL A 158 17.68 8.07 -0.65
CA VAL A 158 16.82 7.13 -1.41
C VAL A 158 16.42 7.80 -2.73
N ARG A 159 16.52 7.07 -3.85
CA ARG A 159 16.19 7.58 -5.18
C ARG A 159 14.78 7.13 -5.57
N SER A 160 14.11 7.97 -6.34
CA SER A 160 12.74 7.72 -6.84
C SER A 160 12.73 7.70 -8.37
N PRO A 161 13.23 6.62 -9.02
CA PRO A 161 13.45 6.59 -10.46
C PRO A 161 12.16 6.78 -11.27
N LEU A 162 11.00 6.33 -10.78
CA LEU A 162 9.72 6.54 -11.45
C LEU A 162 9.35 8.02 -11.52
N MET A 163 9.63 8.75 -10.43
CA MET A 163 9.42 10.20 -10.40
C MET A 163 10.43 10.95 -11.28
N GLU A 164 11.68 10.50 -11.31
CA GLU A 164 12.75 11.10 -12.12
C GLU A 164 12.42 11.03 -13.60
N VAL A 165 11.92 9.88 -14.06
CA VAL A 165 11.53 9.66 -15.48
C VAL A 165 10.11 10.19 -15.78
N GLY A 166 9.30 10.43 -14.76
CA GLY A 166 7.95 10.95 -14.91
C GLY A 166 6.87 9.89 -15.15
N PHE A 167 7.08 8.65 -14.68
CA PHE A 167 6.04 7.62 -14.72
C PHE A 167 4.86 7.99 -13.84
N THR A 168 3.66 7.76 -14.35
CA THR A 168 2.41 7.87 -13.61
C THR A 168 1.89 6.49 -13.21
N LYS A 169 1.08 6.42 -12.18
CA LYS A 169 0.48 5.17 -11.70
C LYS A 169 -0.36 4.45 -12.75
N ASP A 170 -1.02 5.18 -13.63
CA ASP A 170 -1.80 4.59 -14.72
C ASP A 170 -0.90 3.93 -15.80
N GLU A 171 0.25 4.52 -16.09
CA GLU A 171 1.23 3.95 -17.00
C GLU A 171 1.86 2.67 -16.43
N GLU A 172 2.19 2.67 -15.14
CA GLU A 172 2.69 1.48 -14.42
C GLU A 172 1.68 0.33 -14.48
N ARG A 173 0.40 0.62 -14.20
CA ARG A 173 -0.68 -0.37 -14.28
C ARG A 173 -0.85 -0.95 -15.68
N LYS A 174 -0.76 -0.12 -16.72
CA LYS A 174 -0.84 -0.58 -18.13
C LYS A 174 0.28 -1.57 -18.46
N LEU A 175 1.51 -1.27 -18.06
CA LEU A 175 2.66 -2.13 -18.32
C LEU A 175 2.59 -3.43 -17.50
N LEU A 176 2.29 -3.35 -16.21
CA LEU A 176 2.12 -4.53 -15.36
C LEU A 176 1.03 -5.47 -15.90
N ARG A 177 -0.10 -4.91 -16.35
CA ARG A 177 -1.17 -5.68 -17.00
C ARG A 177 -0.70 -6.35 -18.28
N ALA A 178 0.00 -5.61 -19.15
CA ALA A 178 0.54 -6.13 -20.41
C ALA A 178 1.56 -7.25 -20.16
N TRP A 179 2.30 -7.20 -19.07
CA TRP A 179 3.28 -8.22 -18.68
C TRP A 179 2.68 -9.37 -17.88
N GLY A 180 1.37 -9.35 -17.57
CA GLY A 180 0.66 -10.41 -16.87
C GLY A 180 0.84 -10.41 -15.35
N TYR A 181 1.29 -9.31 -14.74
CA TYR A 181 1.41 -9.21 -13.27
C TYR A 181 0.07 -8.82 -12.64
N PRO A 182 -0.57 -9.69 -11.81
CA PRO A 182 -1.91 -9.44 -11.26
C PRO A 182 -2.01 -8.17 -10.41
N VAL A 183 -0.88 -7.73 -9.83
CA VAL A 183 -0.80 -6.54 -8.97
C VAL A 183 -1.25 -5.25 -9.66
N TRP A 184 -1.34 -5.22 -10.98
CA TRP A 184 -1.84 -4.06 -11.72
C TRP A 184 -3.21 -3.59 -11.24
N ASN A 185 -4.06 -4.51 -10.77
CA ASN A 185 -5.43 -4.24 -10.33
C ASN A 185 -5.56 -4.06 -8.81
N LEU A 186 -4.45 -4.05 -8.08
CA LEU A 186 -4.49 -3.87 -6.63
C LEU A 186 -5.06 -2.47 -6.29
N PRO A 187 -6.09 -2.38 -5.42
CA PRO A 187 -6.56 -1.10 -4.92
C PRO A 187 -5.46 -0.30 -4.24
N ALA A 188 -5.63 1.02 -4.16
CA ALA A 188 -4.70 1.85 -3.41
C ALA A 188 -4.72 1.45 -1.93
N GLY A 189 -3.63 0.88 -1.47
CA GLY A 189 -3.40 0.58 -0.06
C GLY A 189 -3.04 1.84 0.72
N ALA A 190 -3.37 1.83 2.01
CA ALA A 190 -2.94 2.87 2.93
C ALA A 190 -2.62 2.25 4.30
N CYS A 191 -1.56 2.76 4.92
CA CYS A 191 -1.11 2.38 6.26
C CYS A 191 -2.28 2.39 7.27
N LEU A 192 -2.38 1.36 8.12
CA LEU A 192 -3.43 1.26 9.15
C LEU A 192 -3.48 2.46 10.11
N ALA A 193 -2.37 3.16 10.29
CA ALA A 193 -2.34 4.40 11.07
C ALA A 193 -3.31 5.47 10.55
N THR A 194 -3.67 5.45 9.26
CA THR A 194 -4.63 6.40 8.68
C THR A 194 -6.08 6.15 9.10
N ARG A 195 -6.34 5.08 9.85
CA ARG A 195 -7.67 4.76 10.39
C ARG A 195 -7.92 5.41 11.75
N VAL A 196 -6.90 6.05 12.30
CA VAL A 196 -6.99 6.81 13.54
C VAL A 196 -6.75 8.29 13.20
N PRO A 197 -7.59 9.22 13.66
CA PRO A 197 -7.42 10.65 13.41
C PRO A 197 -6.06 11.18 13.84
N THR A 198 -5.53 12.15 13.11
CA THR A 198 -4.30 12.86 13.48
C THR A 198 -4.47 13.49 14.87
N GLY A 199 -3.50 13.30 15.75
CA GLY A 199 -3.53 13.76 17.14
C GLY A 199 -4.12 12.75 18.13
N GLU A 200 -4.75 11.66 17.67
CA GLU A 200 -5.10 10.54 18.54
C GLU A 200 -3.97 9.50 18.54
N GLU A 201 -3.50 9.12 19.73
CA GLU A 201 -2.40 8.17 19.90
C GLU A 201 -2.68 6.82 19.19
N LEU A 202 -1.66 6.32 18.49
CA LEU A 202 -1.61 4.98 17.91
C LEU A 202 -1.10 4.00 18.96
N THR A 203 -1.94 3.02 19.33
CA THR A 203 -1.50 1.90 20.15
C THR A 203 -1.57 0.59 19.36
N ARG A 204 -0.85 -0.41 19.81
CA ARG A 204 -0.90 -1.75 19.19
C ARG A 204 -2.29 -2.34 19.23
N GLU A 205 -3.02 -2.11 20.32
CA GLU A 205 -4.39 -2.59 20.51
C GLU A 205 -5.33 -1.96 19.48
N LYS A 206 -5.26 -0.63 19.26
CA LYS A 206 -6.05 0.08 18.24
C LYS A 206 -5.75 -0.46 16.85
N VAL A 207 -4.47 -0.59 16.49
CA VAL A 207 -4.05 -1.08 15.17
C VAL A 207 -4.48 -2.53 14.94
N ASN A 208 -4.34 -3.39 15.93
CA ASN A 208 -4.80 -4.78 15.83
C ASN A 208 -6.32 -4.89 15.71
N LEU A 209 -7.06 -4.09 16.46
CA LEU A 209 -8.53 -4.04 16.35
C LEU A 209 -8.97 -3.60 14.96
N ILE A 210 -8.36 -2.52 14.44
CA ILE A 210 -8.64 -2.01 13.09
C ILE A 210 -8.36 -3.10 12.05
N ARG A 211 -7.20 -3.76 12.14
CA ARG A 211 -6.84 -4.85 11.21
C ARG A 211 -7.86 -5.97 11.28
N ALA A 212 -8.20 -6.47 12.46
CA ALA A 212 -9.18 -7.55 12.62
C ALA A 212 -10.55 -7.19 12.02
N CYS A 213 -11.00 -5.93 12.18
CA CYS A 213 -12.23 -5.46 11.57
C CYS A 213 -12.13 -5.41 10.03
N GLU A 214 -11.03 -4.89 9.47
CA GLU A 214 -10.85 -4.85 8.01
C GLU A 214 -10.72 -6.26 7.43
N ASP A 215 -10.00 -7.17 8.09
CA ASP A 215 -9.87 -8.57 7.67
C ASP A 215 -11.23 -9.27 7.62
N TYR A 216 -12.03 -9.15 8.67
CA TYR A 216 -13.41 -9.68 8.68
C TYR A 216 -14.25 -9.13 7.51
N LEU A 217 -14.16 -7.82 7.24
CA LEU A 217 -14.88 -7.21 6.12
C LEU A 217 -14.38 -7.68 4.76
N HIS A 218 -13.08 -7.92 4.62
CA HIS A 218 -12.49 -8.51 3.41
C HIS A 218 -12.93 -9.96 3.20
N ASP A 219 -13.07 -10.75 4.28
CA ASP A 219 -13.58 -12.14 4.22
C ASP A 219 -15.03 -12.20 3.74
N LEU A 220 -15.81 -11.12 3.91
CA LEU A 220 -17.15 -10.97 3.31
C LEU A 220 -17.11 -10.63 1.80
N GLY A 221 -15.94 -10.57 1.18
CA GLY A 221 -15.77 -10.25 -0.23
C GLY A 221 -15.85 -8.75 -0.56
N LEU A 222 -15.62 -7.88 0.44
CA LEU A 222 -15.54 -6.44 0.25
C LEU A 222 -14.11 -6.05 -0.13
N ALA A 223 -13.95 -5.44 -1.30
CA ALA A 223 -12.63 -5.18 -1.87
C ALA A 223 -11.96 -3.92 -1.29
N GLN A 224 -12.76 -2.86 -1.06
CA GLN A 224 -12.24 -1.59 -0.55
C GLN A 224 -13.06 -1.09 0.63
N VAL A 225 -12.58 -1.40 1.81
CA VAL A 225 -13.17 -1.00 3.10
C VAL A 225 -12.14 -0.35 4.00
N ARG A 226 -12.61 0.48 4.92
CA ARG A 226 -11.80 1.11 5.96
C ARG A 226 -12.56 1.08 7.27
N ALA A 227 -11.94 0.54 8.30
CA ALA A 227 -12.45 0.55 9.67
C ALA A 227 -11.75 1.68 10.45
N ARG A 228 -12.40 2.85 10.56
CA ARG A 228 -11.83 4.03 11.23
C ARG A 228 -12.24 4.09 12.68
N LEU A 229 -11.26 4.21 13.56
CA LEU A 229 -11.47 4.35 14.99
C LEU A 229 -11.33 5.82 15.41
N VAL A 230 -12.44 6.51 15.58
CA VAL A 230 -12.51 7.95 15.89
C VAL A 230 -13.13 8.15 17.26
N GLY A 231 -12.40 8.73 18.21
CA GLY A 231 -12.91 8.93 19.57
C GLY A 231 -13.42 7.65 20.25
N GLY A 232 -12.82 6.50 19.92
CA GLY A 232 -13.25 5.19 20.42
C GLY A 232 -14.49 4.58 19.72
N CYS A 233 -15.04 5.24 18.70
CA CYS A 233 -16.14 4.71 17.88
C CYS A 233 -15.59 4.17 16.55
N MET A 234 -15.99 2.95 16.19
CA MET A 234 -15.63 2.32 14.91
C MET A 234 -16.59 2.78 13.81
N HIS A 235 -16.06 3.38 12.76
CA HIS A 235 -16.77 3.81 11.57
C HIS A 235 -16.34 2.97 10.38
N ILE A 236 -17.30 2.44 9.62
CA ILE A 236 -17.02 1.66 8.41
C ILE A 236 -17.23 2.55 7.19
N GLU A 237 -16.19 2.70 6.39
CA GLU A 237 -16.23 3.31 5.06
C GLU A 237 -15.97 2.25 4.00
N ALA A 238 -16.69 2.32 2.88
CA ALA A 238 -16.52 1.38 1.78
C ALA A 238 -16.66 2.05 0.42
N ALA A 239 -16.04 1.48 -0.62
CA ALA A 239 -16.28 1.93 -1.98
C ALA A 239 -17.77 1.77 -2.35
N PRO A 240 -18.31 2.57 -3.28
CA PRO A 240 -19.75 2.52 -3.62
C PRO A 240 -20.26 1.12 -3.96
N ALA A 241 -19.46 0.33 -4.68
CA ALA A 241 -19.82 -1.07 -5.01
C ALA A 241 -19.88 -1.96 -3.75
N ASP A 242 -19.02 -1.75 -2.78
CA ASP A 242 -19.00 -2.50 -1.53
C ASP A 242 -20.09 -2.00 -0.55
N VAL A 243 -20.44 -0.71 -0.55
CA VAL A 243 -21.61 -0.20 0.16
C VAL A 243 -22.88 -0.90 -0.35
N ALA A 244 -23.02 -1.07 -1.66
CA ALA A 244 -24.16 -1.79 -2.24
C ALA A 244 -24.22 -3.26 -1.82
N LYS A 245 -23.07 -3.95 -1.74
CA LYS A 245 -23.00 -5.32 -1.21
C LYS A 245 -23.41 -5.40 0.25
N ILE A 246 -22.90 -4.47 1.09
CA ILE A 246 -23.27 -4.39 2.52
C ILE A 246 -24.77 -4.14 2.67
N ALA A 247 -25.34 -3.22 1.89
CA ALA A 247 -26.79 -2.95 1.87
C ALA A 247 -27.60 -4.23 1.57
N ALA A 248 -27.17 -4.99 0.56
CA ALA A 248 -27.82 -6.25 0.18
C ALA A 248 -27.74 -7.30 1.30
N LEU A 249 -26.62 -7.42 2.01
CA LEU A 249 -26.47 -8.31 3.16
C LEU A 249 -27.43 -7.97 4.31
N GLY A 250 -27.76 -6.68 4.48
CA GLY A 250 -28.69 -6.21 5.50
C GLY A 250 -30.14 -6.11 5.04
N GLY A 251 -30.45 -6.42 3.76
CA GLY A 251 -31.77 -6.21 3.19
C GLY A 251 -32.20 -4.74 3.14
N ALA A 252 -31.24 -3.82 3.12
CA ALA A 252 -31.43 -2.38 3.15
C ALA A 252 -31.14 -1.74 1.77
N ALA A 253 -31.55 -0.48 1.61
CA ALA A 253 -31.18 0.32 0.44
C ALA A 253 -30.01 1.27 0.77
N VAL A 254 -29.31 1.70 -0.26
CA VAL A 254 -28.36 2.82 -0.19
C VAL A 254 -29.15 4.11 -0.34
N ASP A 255 -28.94 5.06 0.58
CA ASP A 255 -29.63 6.35 0.56
C ASP A 255 -29.05 7.33 -0.48
N GLY A 256 -29.66 8.52 -0.61
CA GLY A 256 -29.24 9.56 -1.56
C GLY A 256 -27.83 10.14 -1.29
N GLU A 257 -27.25 9.88 -0.12
CA GLU A 257 -25.88 10.26 0.26
C GLU A 257 -24.88 9.11 0.07
N GLY A 258 -25.31 7.97 -0.50
CA GLY A 258 -24.48 6.81 -0.71
C GLY A 258 -24.21 6.00 0.57
N LYS A 259 -25.00 6.19 1.64
CA LYS A 259 -24.88 5.51 2.91
C LYS A 259 -25.86 4.36 3.04
N THR A 260 -25.57 3.38 3.87
CA THR A 260 -26.48 2.29 4.23
C THR A 260 -26.43 1.99 5.73
N PRO A 261 -27.52 1.52 6.35
CA PRO A 261 -27.44 1.00 7.72
C PRO A 261 -26.42 -0.13 7.82
N LEU A 262 -25.69 -0.18 8.94
CA LEU A 262 -24.81 -1.31 9.24
C LEU A 262 -25.65 -2.54 9.53
N PRO A 263 -25.50 -3.68 8.83
CA PRO A 263 -26.24 -4.91 9.11
C PRO A 263 -25.95 -5.44 10.50
N ALA A 264 -26.99 -5.90 11.21
CA ALA A 264 -26.87 -6.41 12.57
C ALA A 264 -25.86 -7.56 12.72
N ALA A 265 -25.75 -8.42 11.69
CA ALA A 265 -24.76 -9.50 11.68
C ALA A 265 -23.32 -8.97 11.65
N ILE A 266 -23.04 -7.92 10.85
CA ILE A 266 -21.73 -7.27 10.80
C ILE A 266 -21.47 -6.57 12.13
N GLU A 267 -22.44 -5.82 12.67
CA GLU A 267 -22.30 -5.15 13.96
C GLU A 267 -21.96 -6.14 15.09
N SER A 268 -22.66 -7.30 15.14
CA SER A 268 -22.38 -8.35 16.12
C SER A 268 -20.96 -8.87 16.02
N ALA A 269 -20.50 -9.19 14.81
CA ALA A 269 -19.14 -9.68 14.58
C ALA A 269 -18.07 -8.64 14.98
N LEU A 270 -18.28 -7.37 14.64
CA LEU A 270 -17.35 -6.31 15.04
C LEU A 270 -17.31 -6.13 16.57
N ARG A 271 -18.44 -6.33 17.27
CA ARG A 271 -18.48 -6.33 18.76
C ARG A 271 -17.70 -7.50 19.34
N GLU A 272 -17.82 -8.69 18.75
CA GLU A 272 -17.07 -9.89 19.17
C GLU A 272 -15.55 -9.70 18.98
N LEU A 273 -15.13 -8.91 17.96
CA LEU A 273 -13.74 -8.51 17.76
C LEU A 273 -13.25 -7.48 18.79
N GLY A 274 -14.13 -6.89 19.58
CA GLY A 274 -13.77 -5.95 20.65
C GLY A 274 -14.19 -4.49 20.41
N CYS A 275 -15.00 -4.20 19.39
CA CYS A 275 -15.51 -2.85 19.17
C CYS A 275 -16.56 -2.48 20.22
N GLY A 276 -16.25 -1.53 21.10
CA GLY A 276 -17.18 -1.05 22.14
C GLY A 276 -18.32 -0.21 21.56
N HIS A 277 -17.98 0.75 20.71
CA HIS A 277 -18.93 1.62 20.01
C HIS A 277 -18.74 1.51 18.51
N ILE A 278 -19.86 1.41 17.77
CA ILE A 278 -19.86 1.23 16.33
C ILE A 278 -20.90 2.18 15.73
N SER A 279 -20.52 2.89 14.66
CA SER A 279 -21.47 3.72 13.90
C SER A 279 -22.56 2.85 13.27
N SER A 280 -23.80 3.28 13.38
CA SER A 280 -24.96 2.56 12.83
C SER A 280 -25.06 2.60 11.30
N LYS A 281 -24.20 3.36 10.64
CA LYS A 281 -24.19 3.50 9.18
C LYS A 281 -22.81 3.22 8.60
N VAL A 282 -22.80 2.62 7.41
CA VAL A 282 -21.63 2.55 6.53
C VAL A 282 -21.66 3.76 5.61
N THR A 283 -20.51 4.41 5.42
CA THR A 283 -20.39 5.63 4.61
C THR A 283 -19.51 5.39 3.38
N PRO A 284 -19.67 6.16 2.30
CA PRO A 284 -18.78 6.09 1.16
C PRO A 284 -17.35 6.42 1.53
N TYR A 285 -16.41 5.60 1.03
CA TYR A 285 -14.98 5.91 1.13
C TYR A 285 -14.62 7.08 0.21
N ILE A 286 -13.95 8.08 0.76
CA ILE A 286 -13.45 9.24 0.02
C ILE A 286 -11.91 9.19 0.06
N HIS A 287 -11.30 9.13 -1.14
CA HIS A 287 -9.84 9.14 -1.24
C HIS A 287 -9.27 10.46 -0.69
N GLY A 288 -8.20 10.38 0.11
CA GLY A 288 -7.55 11.56 0.68
C GLY A 288 -8.19 12.11 1.96
N ASN A 289 -9.31 11.55 2.41
CA ASN A 289 -10.01 11.98 3.63
C ASN A 289 -9.34 11.38 4.89
N MET A 290 -8.10 11.81 5.16
CA MET A 290 -7.33 11.35 6.33
C MET A 290 -7.49 12.23 7.57
N ASN A 291 -8.13 13.41 7.41
CA ASN A 291 -8.25 14.44 8.44
C ASN A 291 -9.73 14.78 8.67
N LEU A 292 -10.49 13.81 9.19
CA LEU A 292 -11.81 14.07 9.76
C LEU A 292 -11.69 14.39 11.24
#